data_fde59d580d1472973299d2d441285efb
#
_entry.id   fde59d580d1472973299d2d441285efb
#
_cell.length_a   1.000
_cell.length_b   1.000
_cell.length_c   1.000
_cell.angle_alpha   90.00
_cell.angle_beta   90.00
_cell.angle_gamma   90.00
#
_symmetry.space_group_name_H-M   'P 1'
#
loop_
_entity.id
_entity.type
_entity.pdbx_description
1 polymer ?
#
loop_
_entity_poly.entity_id
_entity_poly.type
_entity_poly.pdbx_seq_one_letter_code
_entity_poly.pdbx_strand_id
1 'polypeptide(L)'
;LDIAVIRLPRISNFTDFMPLEQHPLLSVRYVQSPRQLGAPDVVILPGTKNTIDDLLWLRQCGLETAVQKLAAAGTLVLGVCGGYQMLGEILADPEGTESGRSQTVRGLGLLPTRTVFTDAKHRTQDTATVTAPQLAGAALTGYQIHTGRTAVQGVPFCRLADGSAEGCVQDNVAGTYLHGLFDT
;
A
#
# COMPACT_ATOMS: atom_id res chain seq x y z
N LEU A 1 -11.58 -3.59 -16.29
CA LEU A 1 -11.51 -3.32 -14.85
C LEU A 1 -11.29 -1.84 -14.59
N ASP A 2 -12.03 -1.27 -13.66
CA ASP A 2 -11.89 0.11 -13.19
C ASP A 2 -10.97 0.13 -11.97
N ILE A 3 -9.83 0.76 -12.11
CA ILE A 3 -8.81 0.88 -11.04
C ILE A 3 -8.72 2.33 -10.60
N ALA A 4 -9.01 2.59 -9.34
CA ALA A 4 -8.87 3.90 -8.74
C ALA A 4 -7.60 3.96 -7.91
N VAL A 5 -6.67 4.82 -8.29
CA VAL A 5 -5.46 5.12 -7.53
C VAL A 5 -5.72 6.39 -6.73
N ILE A 6 -5.53 6.32 -5.42
CA ILE A 6 -5.68 7.50 -4.57
C ILE A 6 -4.51 8.45 -4.82
N ARG A 7 -4.82 9.66 -5.27
CA ARG A 7 -3.81 10.68 -5.50
C ARG A 7 -3.48 11.40 -4.21
N LEU A 8 -2.58 10.79 -3.43
CA LEU A 8 -2.10 11.38 -2.18
C LEU A 8 -1.36 12.70 -2.44
N PRO A 9 -1.41 13.68 -1.54
CA PRO A 9 -0.74 14.97 -1.74
C PRO A 9 0.76 14.85 -2.02
N ARG A 10 1.42 13.86 -1.41
CA ARG A 10 2.86 13.61 -1.55
C ARG A 10 3.14 12.29 -2.27
N ILE A 11 2.24 11.87 -3.13
CA ILE A 11 2.37 10.64 -3.90
C ILE A 11 3.75 10.53 -4.55
N SER A 12 4.33 9.35 -4.54
CA SER A 12 5.61 9.03 -5.14
C SER A 12 5.52 7.77 -6.00
N ASN A 13 6.50 7.60 -6.91
CA ASN A 13 6.61 6.42 -7.76
C ASN A 13 5.37 6.19 -8.65
N PHE A 14 4.90 7.25 -9.31
CA PHE A 14 3.79 7.16 -10.28
C PHE A 14 4.03 6.09 -11.35
N THR A 15 5.28 5.85 -11.70
CA THR A 15 5.67 4.89 -12.72
C THR A 15 5.27 3.46 -12.37
N ASP A 16 5.00 3.17 -11.09
CA ASP A 16 4.52 1.86 -10.67
C ASP A 16 3.24 1.44 -11.40
N PHE A 17 2.40 2.41 -11.79
CA PHE A 17 1.07 2.14 -12.37
C PHE A 17 1.04 2.29 -13.89
N MET A 18 2.13 2.73 -14.52
CA MET A 18 2.19 2.88 -15.97
C MET A 18 1.84 1.60 -16.74
N PRO A 19 2.32 0.42 -16.34
CA PRO A 19 1.93 -0.80 -17.02
C PRO A 19 0.43 -1.06 -16.98
N LEU A 20 -0.23 -0.70 -15.88
CA LEU A 20 -1.68 -0.80 -15.76
C LEU A 20 -2.40 0.19 -16.68
N GLU A 21 -1.90 1.42 -16.77
CA GLU A 21 -2.47 2.46 -17.64
C GLU A 21 -2.38 2.09 -19.12
N GLN A 22 -1.33 1.37 -19.50
CA GLN A 22 -1.09 0.95 -20.87
C GLN A 22 -1.84 -0.32 -21.27
N HIS A 23 -2.41 -1.03 -20.30
CA HIS A 23 -3.10 -2.29 -20.58
C HIS A 23 -4.50 -2.04 -21.15
N PRO A 24 -4.85 -2.65 -22.31
CA PRO A 24 -6.09 -2.32 -23.04
C PRO A 24 -7.38 -2.68 -22.31
N LEU A 25 -7.33 -3.61 -21.34
CA LEU A 25 -8.51 -4.06 -20.60
C LEU A 25 -8.66 -3.38 -19.24
N LEU A 26 -7.76 -2.46 -18.90
CA LEU A 26 -7.77 -1.76 -17.63
C LEU A 26 -8.01 -0.27 -17.83
N SER A 27 -8.81 0.32 -16.95
CA SER A 27 -9.02 1.76 -16.88
C SER A 27 -8.48 2.25 -15.55
N VAL A 28 -7.44 3.08 -15.60
CA VAL A 28 -6.81 3.64 -14.40
C VAL A 28 -7.18 5.11 -14.29
N ARG A 29 -7.68 5.48 -13.11
CA ARG A 29 -8.00 6.88 -12.80
C ARG A 29 -7.44 7.25 -11.43
N TYR A 30 -7.03 8.50 -11.31
CA TYR A 30 -6.51 9.06 -10.07
C TYR A 30 -7.60 9.86 -9.37
N VAL A 31 -7.82 9.61 -8.09
CA VAL A 31 -8.94 10.19 -7.34
C VAL A 31 -8.45 10.91 -6.08
N GLN A 32 -9.13 12.01 -5.74
CA GLN A 32 -8.78 12.86 -4.60
C GLN A 32 -9.94 13.07 -3.63
N SER A 33 -11.11 12.50 -3.92
CA SER A 33 -12.30 12.65 -3.08
C SER A 33 -13.14 11.38 -3.09
N PRO A 34 -13.98 11.19 -2.07
CA PRO A 34 -14.93 10.06 -2.05
C PRO A 34 -15.86 10.05 -3.26
N ARG A 35 -16.26 11.22 -3.74
CA ARG A 35 -17.13 11.33 -4.92
C ARG A 35 -16.45 10.81 -6.17
N GLN A 36 -15.17 11.18 -6.37
CA GLN A 36 -14.40 10.70 -7.51
C GLN A 36 -14.11 9.20 -7.40
N LEU A 37 -13.92 8.70 -6.17
CA LEU A 37 -13.65 7.28 -5.93
C LEU A 37 -14.78 6.41 -6.46
N GLY A 38 -16.01 6.74 -6.11
CA GLY A 38 -17.18 5.96 -6.55
C GLY A 38 -17.09 4.49 -6.11
N ALA A 39 -17.35 3.59 -7.04
CA ALA A 39 -17.34 2.14 -6.82
C ALA A 39 -16.44 1.42 -7.85
N PRO A 40 -15.11 1.55 -7.74
CA PRO A 40 -14.17 0.88 -8.64
C PRO A 40 -14.10 -0.63 -8.37
N ASP A 41 -13.47 -1.36 -9.28
CA ASP A 41 -13.15 -2.77 -9.07
C ASP A 41 -11.95 -2.95 -8.15
N VAL A 42 -10.99 -2.04 -8.23
CA VAL A 42 -9.76 -2.07 -7.42
C VAL A 42 -9.45 -0.66 -6.93
N VAL A 43 -9.06 -0.55 -5.66
CA VAL A 43 -8.50 0.66 -5.06
C VAL A 43 -7.03 0.45 -4.78
N ILE A 44 -6.19 1.38 -5.20
CA ILE A 44 -4.76 1.36 -4.88
C ILE A 44 -4.39 2.56 -4.03
N LEU A 45 -3.76 2.29 -2.89
CA LEU A 45 -3.09 3.28 -2.06
C LEU A 45 -1.60 3.26 -2.43
N PRO A 46 -1.09 4.30 -3.09
CA PRO A 46 0.27 4.31 -3.62
C PRO A 46 1.32 4.66 -2.58
N GLY A 47 2.58 4.64 -2.99
CA GLY A 47 3.68 5.18 -2.22
C GLY A 47 3.58 6.68 -2.00
N THR A 48 4.17 7.17 -0.93
CA THR A 48 4.17 8.58 -0.57
C THR A 48 5.47 8.97 0.11
N LYS A 49 5.82 10.24 0.01
CA LYS A 49 7.00 10.80 0.68
C LYS A 49 6.76 11.10 2.15
N ASN A 50 5.52 11.13 2.60
CA ASN A 50 5.17 11.32 4.01
C ASN A 50 3.88 10.55 4.33
N THR A 51 4.06 9.33 4.84
CA THR A 51 2.95 8.40 5.07
C THR A 51 1.96 8.93 6.10
N ILE A 52 2.43 9.46 7.24
CA ILE A 52 1.54 9.91 8.31
C ILE A 52 0.74 11.13 7.88
N ASP A 53 1.38 12.13 7.27
CA ASP A 53 0.67 13.33 6.83
C ASP A 53 -0.36 13.01 5.75
N ASP A 54 -0.04 12.11 4.83
CA ASP A 54 -0.98 11.71 3.79
C ASP A 54 -2.11 10.83 4.34
N LEU A 55 -1.84 10.01 5.36
CA LEU A 55 -2.90 9.29 6.07
C LEU A 55 -3.87 10.23 6.77
N LEU A 56 -3.36 11.27 7.43
CA LEU A 56 -4.20 12.28 8.08
C LEU A 56 -5.04 13.04 7.05
N TRP A 57 -4.47 13.35 5.90
CA TRP A 57 -5.21 13.94 4.79
C TRP A 57 -6.31 13.02 4.29
N LEU A 58 -6.00 11.74 4.10
CA LEU A 58 -6.96 10.72 3.67
C LEU A 58 -8.16 10.66 4.62
N ARG A 59 -7.88 10.74 5.91
CA ARG A 59 -8.89 10.76 6.98
C ARG A 59 -9.73 12.02 6.94
N GLN A 60 -9.08 13.17 6.78
CA GLN A 60 -9.72 14.48 6.80
C GLN A 60 -10.65 14.70 5.61
N CYS A 61 -10.29 14.24 4.42
CA CYS A 61 -11.11 14.40 3.21
C CYS A 61 -12.20 13.33 3.05
N GLY A 62 -12.29 12.37 3.98
CA GLY A 62 -13.31 11.33 3.95
C GLY A 62 -12.96 10.08 3.12
N LEU A 63 -11.80 10.05 2.48
CA LEU A 63 -11.39 8.89 1.68
C LEU A 63 -11.11 7.66 2.53
N GLU A 64 -10.60 7.81 3.75
CA GLU A 64 -10.39 6.67 4.65
C GLU A 64 -11.68 5.88 4.84
N THR A 65 -12.74 6.56 5.22
CA THR A 65 -14.05 5.92 5.44
C THR A 65 -14.58 5.29 4.15
N ALA A 66 -14.43 5.97 3.03
CA ALA A 66 -14.87 5.46 1.73
C ALA A 66 -14.13 4.18 1.34
N VAL A 67 -12.81 4.14 1.52
CA VAL A 67 -12.00 2.94 1.26
C VAL A 67 -12.39 1.79 2.20
N GLN A 68 -12.56 2.08 3.49
CA GLN A 68 -13.00 1.08 4.46
C GLN A 68 -14.34 0.46 4.07
N LYS A 69 -15.30 1.26 3.60
CA LYS A 69 -16.60 0.77 3.14
C LYS A 69 -16.48 -0.10 1.89
N LEU A 70 -15.67 0.30 0.93
CA LEU A 70 -15.41 -0.51 -0.26
C LEU A 70 -14.76 -1.84 0.09
N ALA A 71 -13.78 -1.84 0.99
CA ALA A 71 -13.14 -3.06 1.46
C ALA A 71 -14.14 -4.00 2.14
N ALA A 72 -15.01 -3.47 2.99
CA ALA A 72 -16.06 -4.24 3.64
C ALA A 72 -17.07 -4.83 2.64
N ALA A 73 -17.28 -4.16 1.51
CA ALA A 73 -18.15 -4.64 0.43
C ALA A 73 -17.46 -5.64 -0.51
N GLY A 74 -16.19 -5.97 -0.30
CA GLY A 74 -15.45 -6.94 -1.09
C GLY A 74 -14.60 -6.36 -2.21
N THR A 75 -14.51 -5.05 -2.35
CA THR A 75 -13.63 -4.41 -3.34
C THR A 75 -12.17 -4.74 -3.03
N LEU A 76 -11.39 -5.07 -4.05
CA LEU A 76 -9.95 -5.32 -3.90
C LEU A 76 -9.24 -4.01 -3.52
N VAL A 77 -8.42 -4.07 -2.47
CA VAL A 77 -7.62 -2.94 -2.01
C VAL A 77 -6.15 -3.36 -1.96
N LEU A 78 -5.30 -2.60 -2.62
CA LEU A 78 -3.86 -2.83 -2.65
C LEU A 78 -3.13 -1.60 -2.12
N GLY A 79 -2.25 -1.80 -1.14
CA GLY A 79 -1.34 -0.77 -0.67
C GLY A 79 0.09 -1.05 -1.12
N VAL A 80 0.78 -0.02 -1.59
CA VAL A 80 2.18 -0.10 -2.01
C VAL A 80 3.00 0.85 -1.16
N CYS A 81 4.05 0.36 -0.53
CA CYS A 81 4.98 1.13 0.29
C CYS A 81 4.25 1.94 1.38
N GLY A 82 4.19 3.26 1.29
CA GLY A 82 3.42 4.09 2.24
C GLY A 82 1.95 3.70 2.29
N GLY A 83 1.35 3.36 1.16
CA GLY A 83 -0.03 2.87 1.10
C GLY A 83 -0.22 1.55 1.85
N TYR A 84 0.77 0.66 1.79
CA TYR A 84 0.76 -0.55 2.60
C TYR A 84 0.80 -0.21 4.10
N GLN A 85 1.67 0.70 4.51
CA GLN A 85 1.77 1.14 5.90
C GLN A 85 0.44 1.71 6.42
N MET A 86 -0.25 2.49 5.60
CA MET A 86 -1.56 3.09 5.95
C MET A 86 -2.65 2.04 6.21
N LEU A 87 -2.59 0.91 5.54
CA LEU A 87 -3.59 -0.15 5.68
C LEU A 87 -3.52 -0.88 7.02
N GLY A 88 -2.42 -0.74 7.75
CA GLY A 88 -2.22 -1.39 9.03
C GLY A 88 -3.04 -0.79 10.17
N GLU A 89 -2.82 -1.34 11.36
CA GLU A 89 -3.52 -0.92 12.56
C GLU A 89 -2.91 0.35 13.18
N ILE A 90 -1.57 0.40 13.26
CA ILE A 90 -0.83 1.44 13.97
C ILE A 90 0.40 1.86 13.16
N LEU A 91 0.63 3.17 13.11
CA LEU A 91 1.85 3.78 12.60
C LEU A 91 2.46 4.64 13.71
N ALA A 92 3.65 4.28 14.17
CA ALA A 92 4.35 4.98 15.24
C ALA A 92 5.61 5.65 14.71
N ASP A 93 5.78 6.92 15.03
CA ASP A 93 6.94 7.73 14.67
C ASP A 93 7.56 8.33 15.94
N PRO A 94 8.19 7.49 16.81
CA PRO A 94 8.60 7.91 18.13
C PRO A 94 9.67 9.01 18.13
N GLU A 95 10.48 9.08 17.09
CA GLU A 95 11.56 10.07 16.97
C GLU A 95 11.25 11.18 15.97
N GLY A 96 10.06 11.19 15.39
CA GLY A 96 9.66 12.21 14.44
C GLY A 96 10.38 12.18 13.11
N THR A 97 10.94 11.03 12.72
CA THR A 97 11.72 10.90 11.50
C THR A 97 10.88 10.99 10.23
N GLU A 98 9.63 10.59 10.30
CA GLU A 98 8.71 10.60 9.15
C GLU A 98 7.97 11.93 9.05
N SER A 99 7.35 12.37 10.12
CA SER A 99 6.41 13.50 10.11
C SER A 99 6.95 14.77 10.77
N GLY A 100 8.18 14.74 11.27
CA GLY A 100 8.82 15.88 11.93
C GLY A 100 8.44 16.04 13.41
N ARG A 101 7.58 15.20 13.95
CA ARG A 101 7.22 15.19 15.37
C ARG A 101 6.91 13.76 15.85
N SER A 102 7.19 13.51 17.12
CA SER A 102 6.84 12.25 17.77
C SER A 102 5.32 12.08 17.83
N GLN A 103 4.82 11.01 17.24
CA GLN A 103 3.40 10.70 17.28
C GLN A 103 3.14 9.22 16.96
N THR A 104 1.98 8.77 17.35
CA THR A 104 1.43 7.46 16.99
C THR A 104 0.02 7.66 16.47
N VAL A 105 -0.28 7.12 15.31
CA VAL A 105 -1.60 7.26 14.68
C VAL A 105 -2.16 5.89 14.32
N ARG A 106 -3.49 5.79 14.26
CA ARG A 106 -4.15 4.61 13.73
C ARG A 106 -4.07 4.61 12.22
N GLY A 107 -3.87 3.42 11.62
CA GLY A 107 -4.08 3.21 10.20
C GLY A 107 -5.54 2.90 9.88
N LEU A 108 -5.80 2.43 8.65
CA LEU A 108 -7.13 2.04 8.21
C LEU A 108 -7.64 0.76 8.90
N GLY A 109 -6.74 -0.01 9.52
CA GLY A 109 -7.10 -1.22 10.24
C GLY A 109 -7.55 -2.37 9.35
N LEU A 110 -7.19 -2.37 8.07
CA LEU A 110 -7.59 -3.39 7.10
C LEU A 110 -6.59 -4.55 7.01
N LEU A 111 -5.38 -4.37 7.51
CA LEU A 111 -4.36 -5.40 7.62
C LEU A 111 -3.85 -5.54 9.06
N PRO A 112 -3.52 -6.75 9.52
CA PRO A 112 -2.99 -6.97 10.87
C PRO A 112 -1.50 -6.64 10.94
N THR A 113 -1.16 -5.38 10.71
CA THR A 113 0.21 -4.89 10.64
C THR A 113 0.40 -3.67 11.53
N ARG A 114 1.64 -3.49 11.99
CA ARG A 114 2.07 -2.32 12.78
C ARG A 114 3.40 -1.84 12.26
N THR A 115 3.51 -0.54 12.00
CA THR A 115 4.72 0.07 11.46
C THR A 115 5.33 1.02 12.46
N VAL A 116 6.65 0.93 12.63
CA VAL A 116 7.45 1.88 13.41
C VAL A 116 8.45 2.54 12.48
N PHE A 117 8.38 3.86 12.37
CA PHE A 117 9.30 4.63 11.54
C PHE A 117 10.63 4.82 12.27
N THR A 118 11.72 4.68 11.53
CA THR A 118 13.09 4.92 11.99
C THR A 118 13.81 5.71 10.90
N ASP A 119 14.97 6.26 11.20
CA ASP A 119 15.83 6.94 10.22
C ASP A 119 16.57 5.96 9.30
N ALA A 120 16.56 4.67 9.63
CA ALA A 120 17.16 3.63 8.81
C ALA A 120 16.35 3.41 7.52
N LYS A 121 16.98 3.69 6.39
CA LYS A 121 16.38 3.50 5.07
C LYS A 121 16.69 2.12 4.53
N HIS A 122 15.66 1.37 4.22
CA HIS A 122 15.77 0.08 3.54
C HIS A 122 15.74 0.28 2.04
N ARG A 123 16.71 -0.28 1.33
CA ARG A 123 16.78 -0.23 -0.13
C ARG A 123 17.33 -1.55 -0.64
N THR A 124 16.51 -2.26 -1.41
CA THR A 124 16.89 -3.53 -2.03
C THR A 124 16.26 -3.66 -3.41
N GLN A 125 16.84 -4.54 -4.21
CA GLN A 125 16.23 -5.03 -5.44
C GLN A 125 15.95 -6.50 -5.23
N ASP A 126 14.71 -6.93 -5.47
CA ASP A 126 14.24 -8.24 -5.06
C ASP A 126 13.53 -8.97 -6.20
N THR A 127 13.66 -10.28 -6.18
CA THR A 127 12.76 -11.18 -6.87
C THR A 127 11.90 -11.90 -5.83
N ALA A 128 10.66 -12.18 -6.17
CA ALA A 128 9.72 -12.77 -5.23
C ALA A 128 8.76 -13.73 -5.91
N THR A 129 8.18 -14.61 -5.11
CA THR A 129 7.08 -15.48 -5.53
C THR A 129 5.86 -15.14 -4.70
N VAL A 130 4.76 -14.83 -5.35
CA VAL A 130 3.50 -14.51 -4.67
C VAL A 130 2.99 -15.72 -3.91
N THR A 131 2.64 -15.52 -2.65
CA THR A 131 2.05 -16.56 -1.78
C THR A 131 0.59 -16.26 -1.44
N ALA A 132 0.07 -15.10 -1.85
CA ALA A 132 -1.35 -14.79 -1.72
C ALA A 132 -2.17 -15.85 -2.46
N PRO A 133 -3.22 -16.43 -1.83
CA PRO A 133 -3.88 -17.63 -2.36
C PRO A 133 -4.37 -17.52 -3.81
N GLN A 134 -4.89 -16.37 -4.21
CA GLN A 134 -5.45 -16.17 -5.54
C GLN A 134 -4.40 -16.06 -6.66
N LEU A 135 -3.15 -15.76 -6.29
CA LEU A 135 -2.06 -15.51 -7.23
C LEU A 135 -0.82 -16.35 -6.91
N ALA A 136 -1.00 -17.38 -6.08
CA ALA A 136 0.12 -18.21 -5.60
C ALA A 136 0.96 -18.75 -6.75
N GLY A 137 2.27 -18.59 -6.64
CA GLY A 137 3.23 -19.04 -7.64
C GLY A 137 3.61 -18.01 -8.70
N ALA A 138 2.92 -16.87 -8.77
CA ALA A 138 3.33 -15.80 -9.69
C ALA A 138 4.70 -15.24 -9.29
N ALA A 139 5.57 -15.10 -10.28
CA ALA A 139 6.89 -14.52 -10.09
C ALA A 139 6.82 -13.00 -10.21
N LEU A 140 7.52 -12.30 -9.33
CA LEU A 140 7.61 -10.84 -9.32
C LEU A 140 9.06 -10.41 -9.28
N THR A 141 9.33 -9.27 -9.88
CA THR A 141 10.56 -8.51 -9.67
C THR A 141 10.16 -7.11 -9.21
N GLY A 142 10.97 -6.52 -8.37
CA GLY A 142 10.69 -5.17 -7.87
C GLY A 142 11.82 -4.66 -7.00
N TYR A 143 11.61 -3.49 -6.44
CA TYR A 143 12.56 -2.91 -5.51
C TYR A 143 11.82 -2.35 -4.29
N GLN A 144 12.52 -2.32 -3.17
CA GLN A 144 12.03 -1.68 -1.95
C GLN A 144 12.84 -0.43 -1.67
N ILE A 145 12.15 0.64 -1.29
CA ILE A 145 12.75 1.86 -0.80
C ILE A 145 11.80 2.47 0.23
N HIS A 146 12.10 2.33 1.50
CA HIS A 146 11.25 2.84 2.57
C HIS A 146 12.03 3.03 3.86
N THR A 147 11.48 3.86 4.73
CA THR A 147 11.78 3.89 6.15
C THR A 147 10.65 3.19 6.91
N GLY A 148 10.93 2.76 8.11
CA GLY A 148 9.96 2.04 8.90
C GLY A 148 10.06 0.53 8.76
N ARG A 149 9.70 -0.13 9.84
CA ARG A 149 9.62 -1.58 9.95
C ARG A 149 8.21 -1.98 10.27
N THR A 150 7.69 -2.96 9.53
CA THR A 150 6.33 -3.44 9.68
C THR A 150 6.33 -4.85 10.25
N ALA A 151 5.69 -4.99 11.41
CA ALA A 151 5.41 -6.28 12.01
C ALA A 151 4.08 -6.81 11.48
N VAL A 152 4.06 -8.05 11.02
CA VAL A 152 2.91 -8.67 10.36
C VAL A 152 2.42 -9.85 11.22
N GLN A 153 1.13 -9.87 11.51
CA GLN A 153 0.45 -10.98 12.18
C GLN A 153 -0.57 -11.62 11.23
N GLY A 154 -0.11 -12.03 10.06
CA GLY A 154 -1.02 -12.57 9.04
C GLY A 154 -0.29 -13.28 7.93
N VAL A 155 -0.99 -13.53 6.85
CA VAL A 155 -0.48 -14.21 5.66
C VAL A 155 0.40 -13.24 4.88
N PRO A 156 1.64 -13.63 4.50
CA PRO A 156 2.48 -12.78 3.68
C PRO A 156 1.92 -12.67 2.25
N PHE A 157 2.19 -11.52 1.62
CA PHE A 157 1.85 -11.32 0.22
C PHE A 157 2.74 -12.16 -0.70
N CYS A 158 4.03 -12.18 -0.42
CA CYS A 158 5.01 -12.94 -1.21
C CYS A 158 6.19 -13.40 -0.35
N ARG A 159 7.03 -14.24 -0.95
CA ARG A 159 8.34 -14.61 -0.42
C ARG A 159 9.42 -14.10 -1.34
N LEU A 160 10.41 -13.44 -0.76
CA LEU A 160 11.58 -12.97 -1.46
C LEU A 160 12.52 -14.13 -1.79
N ALA A 161 13.51 -13.89 -2.67
CA ALA A 161 14.47 -14.92 -3.09
C ALA A 161 15.28 -15.51 -1.93
N ASP A 162 15.49 -14.75 -0.85
CA ASP A 162 16.19 -15.22 0.36
C ASP A 162 15.30 -16.06 1.28
N GLY A 163 14.03 -16.29 0.91
CA GLY A 163 13.06 -17.06 1.68
C GLY A 163 12.27 -16.25 2.70
N SER A 164 12.59 -14.97 2.90
CA SER A 164 11.86 -14.12 3.84
C SER A 164 10.47 -13.77 3.33
N ALA A 165 9.52 -13.60 4.26
CA ALA A 165 8.17 -13.15 3.96
C ALA A 165 8.15 -11.65 3.73
N GLU A 166 7.33 -11.19 2.78
CA GLU A 166 7.14 -9.77 2.49
C GLU A 166 5.65 -9.49 2.31
N GLY A 167 5.23 -8.32 2.83
CA GLY A 167 3.85 -7.88 2.69
C GLY A 167 2.85 -8.63 3.53
N CYS A 168 1.59 -8.36 3.30
CA CYS A 168 0.49 -8.97 4.04
C CYS A 168 -0.77 -9.04 3.18
N VAL A 169 -1.55 -10.09 3.37
CA VAL A 169 -2.86 -10.26 2.75
C VAL A 169 -3.86 -10.63 3.82
N GLN A 170 -5.03 -9.99 3.79
CA GLN A 170 -6.19 -10.37 4.58
C GLN A 170 -7.45 -10.14 3.75
N ASP A 171 -8.17 -11.22 3.47
CA ASP A 171 -9.39 -11.19 2.64
C ASP A 171 -9.11 -10.55 1.26
N ASN A 172 -9.78 -9.46 0.95
CA ASN A 172 -9.65 -8.72 -0.30
C ASN A 172 -8.65 -7.54 -0.22
N VAL A 173 -7.83 -7.50 0.83
CA VAL A 173 -6.85 -6.43 1.05
C VAL A 173 -5.44 -7.00 1.01
N ALA A 174 -4.56 -6.36 0.27
CA ALA A 174 -3.16 -6.75 0.17
C ALA A 174 -2.26 -5.53 0.29
N GLY A 175 -1.07 -5.73 0.82
CA GLY A 175 -0.05 -4.69 0.92
C GLY A 175 1.35 -5.25 0.70
N THR A 176 2.21 -4.45 0.11
CA THR A 176 3.59 -4.81 -0.20
C THR A 176 4.48 -3.57 -0.19
N TYR A 177 5.76 -3.77 0.12
CA TYR A 177 6.77 -2.73 -0.05
C TYR A 177 7.37 -2.70 -1.46
N LEU A 178 7.06 -3.68 -2.30
CA LEU A 178 7.64 -3.78 -3.63
C LEU A 178 7.08 -2.72 -4.58
N HIS A 179 7.98 -1.94 -5.18
CA HIS A 179 7.70 -1.06 -6.31
C HIS A 179 8.03 -1.78 -7.62
N GLY A 180 7.40 -1.36 -8.71
CA GLY A 180 7.64 -1.95 -10.02
C GLY A 180 7.03 -3.34 -10.20
N LEU A 181 6.13 -3.74 -9.33
CA LEU A 181 5.57 -5.10 -9.35
C LEU A 181 4.71 -5.41 -10.58
N PHE A 182 4.23 -4.40 -11.28
CA PHE A 182 3.43 -4.58 -12.50
C PHE A 182 4.27 -4.58 -13.78
N ASP A 183 5.59 -4.45 -13.68
CA ASP A 183 6.49 -4.45 -14.82
C ASP A 183 6.77 -5.86 -15.37
N THR A 184 6.34 -6.89 -14.66
CA THR A 184 6.57 -8.30 -15.01
C THR A 184 5.38 -8.99 -15.66
#